data_4e98f3b2b0314748778d60aae330539a
#
_entry.id   4e98f3b2b0314748778d60aae330539a
#
_cell.length_a   1.000
_cell.length_b   1.000
_cell.length_c   1.000
_cell.angle_alpha   90.00
_cell.angle_beta   90.00
_cell.angle_gamma   90.00
#
_symmetry.space_group_name_H-M   'P 1'
#
loop_
_entity.id
_entity.type
_entity.pdbx_description
1 polymer ?
#
loop_
_entity_poly.entity_id
_entity_poly.type
_entity_poly.pdbx_seq_one_letter_code
_entity_poly.pdbx_strand_id
1 'polypeptide(L)' 'MIHETAIIDPKAKIAKNASVGAYSSIGKDVEIGSGTIIESNVVIHKNS' A
#
# COMPACT_ATOMS: atom_id res chain seq x y z
N MET A 1 5.85 7.13 0.96
CA MET A 1 5.96 6.98 2.42
C MET A 1 4.80 6.16 2.94
N ILE A 2 5.09 5.25 3.84
CA ILE A 2 4.08 4.34 4.37
C ILE A 2 3.83 4.68 5.83
N HIS A 3 2.57 4.93 6.17
CA HIS A 3 2.21 5.22 7.56
C HIS A 3 2.47 3.98 8.42
N GLU A 4 2.91 4.20 9.66
CA GLU A 4 3.30 3.08 10.51
C GLU A 4 2.14 2.15 10.87
N THR A 5 0.91 2.64 10.78
CA THR A 5 -0.27 1.81 11.06
C THR A 5 -0.75 1.02 9.85
N ALA A 6 -0.17 1.25 8.67
CA ALA A 6 -0.57 0.53 7.48
C ALA A 6 -0.09 -0.91 7.56
N ILE A 7 -0.91 -1.83 7.07
CA ILE A 7 -0.58 -3.24 7.05
C ILE A 7 -0.24 -3.62 5.62
N ILE A 8 1.02 -3.96 5.40
CA ILE A 8 1.51 -4.26 4.06
C ILE A 8 1.97 -5.71 4.04
N ASP A 9 1.42 -6.50 3.12
CA ASP A 9 1.85 -7.87 2.97
C ASP A 9 3.32 -7.89 2.52
N PRO A 10 4.15 -8.79 3.07
CA PRO A 10 5.56 -8.85 2.69
C PRO A 10 5.79 -9.07 1.20
N LYS A 11 4.82 -9.62 0.50
CA LYS A 11 4.94 -9.85 -0.94
C LYS A 11 4.43 -8.70 -1.78
N ALA A 12 3.89 -7.67 -1.16
CA ALA A 12 3.45 -6.48 -1.89
C ALA A 12 4.66 -5.66 -2.32
N LYS A 13 4.57 -5.04 -3.48
CA LYS A 13 5.64 -4.20 -4.02
C LYS A 13 5.16 -2.76 -4.07
N ILE A 14 5.84 -1.91 -3.35
CA ILE A 14 5.44 -0.51 -3.26
C ILE A 14 6.62 0.35 -3.71
N ALA A 15 6.37 1.22 -4.69
CA ALA A 15 7.39 2.10 -5.20
C ALA A 15 7.85 3.09 -4.13
N LYS A 16 9.09 3.56 -4.26
CA LYS A 16 9.69 4.42 -3.25
C LYS A 16 8.92 5.70 -3.02
N ASN A 17 8.36 6.27 -4.07
CA ASN A 17 7.65 7.54 -3.95
C ASN A 17 6.14 7.36 -3.92
N ALA A 18 5.67 6.15 -3.68
CA ALA A 18 4.26 5.94 -3.36
C ALA A 18 4.01 6.25 -1.89
N SER A 19 2.79 6.66 -1.58
CA SER A 19 2.40 6.99 -0.21
C SER A 19 1.23 6.10 0.21
N VAL A 20 1.31 5.57 1.43
CA VAL A 20 0.25 4.73 1.98
C VAL A 20 -0.23 5.36 3.28
N GLY A 21 -1.53 5.63 3.37
CA GLY A 21 -2.10 6.29 4.52
C GLY A 21 -2.35 5.38 5.70
N ALA A 22 -2.83 5.97 6.79
CA ALA A 22 -3.05 5.25 8.04
C ALA A 22 -4.12 4.17 7.88
N TYR A 23 -3.91 3.04 8.54
CA TYR A 23 -4.87 1.93 8.59
C TYR A 23 -5.21 1.36 7.23
N SER A 24 -4.35 1.59 6.24
CA SER A 24 -4.52 0.95 4.93
C SER A 24 -4.02 -0.49 5.00
N SER A 25 -4.65 -1.36 4.21
CA SER A 25 -4.27 -2.76 4.16
C SER A 25 -3.96 -3.13 2.71
N ILE A 26 -2.74 -3.57 2.47
CA ILE A 26 -2.29 -3.93 1.13
C ILE A 26 -2.07 -5.44 1.10
N GLY A 27 -2.77 -6.11 0.21
CA GLY A 27 -2.69 -7.56 0.09
C GLY A 27 -1.45 -8.03 -0.64
N LYS A 28 -1.28 -9.35 -0.67
CA LYS A 28 -0.12 -9.94 -1.33
C LYS A 28 -0.20 -9.71 -2.84
N ASP A 29 0.96 -9.66 -3.47
CA ASP A 29 1.09 -9.51 -4.91
C ASP A 29 0.49 -8.22 -5.44
N VAL A 30 0.23 -7.25 -4.58
CA VAL A 30 -0.20 -5.92 -4.99
C VAL A 30 1.03 -5.11 -5.41
N GLU A 31 0.93 -4.43 -6.53
CA GLU A 31 2.00 -3.55 -6.99
C GLU A 31 1.51 -2.12 -7.00
N ILE A 32 2.18 -1.29 -6.25
CA ILE A 32 1.85 0.12 -6.16
C ILE A 32 2.90 0.89 -6.94
N GLY A 33 2.48 1.56 -8.00
CA GLY A 33 3.39 2.28 -8.85
C GLY A 33 3.87 3.59 -8.26
N SER A 34 4.86 4.18 -8.93
CA SER A 34 5.44 5.44 -8.54
C SER A 34 4.39 6.55 -8.55
N GLY A 35 4.41 7.40 -7.54
CA GLY A 35 3.50 8.53 -7.46
C GLY A 35 2.10 8.19 -6.99
N THR A 36 1.83 6.93 -6.66
CA THR A 36 0.51 6.54 -6.18
C THR A 36 0.32 6.98 -4.75
N ILE A 37 -0.87 7.49 -4.45
CA ILE A 37 -1.22 7.92 -3.09
C ILE A 37 -2.38 7.06 -2.61
N ILE A 38 -2.15 6.31 -1.56
CA ILE A 38 -3.16 5.49 -0.90
C ILE A 38 -3.65 6.27 0.32
N GLU A 39 -4.94 6.58 0.36
CA GLU A 39 -5.50 7.33 1.48
C GLU A 39 -5.72 6.42 2.68
N SER A 40 -6.21 7.01 3.77
CA SER A 40 -6.46 6.22 4.99
C SER A 40 -7.58 5.22 4.77
N ASN A 41 -7.51 4.12 5.52
CA ASN A 41 -8.57 3.12 5.55
C ASN A 41 -8.85 2.47 4.20
N VAL A 42 -7.86 2.42 3.33
CA VAL A 42 -7.99 1.77 2.03
C VAL A 42 -7.61 0.31 2.17
N VAL A 43 -8.43 -0.57 1.60
CA VAL A 43 -8.13 -2.00 1.56
C VAL A 43 -7.91 -2.39 0.11
N ILE A 44 -6.75 -2.93 -0.18
CA ILE A 44 -6.42 -3.39 -1.53
C ILE A 44 -6.15 -4.88 -1.46
N HIS A 45 -6.97 -5.64 -2.15
CA HIS A 45 -6.79 -7.08 -2.24
C HIS A 45 -5.69 -7.39 -3.25
N LYS A 46 -5.26 -8.64 -3.28
CA LYS A 46 -4.22 -9.02 -4.21
C LYS A 46 -4.66 -8.72 -5.64
N ASN A 47 -3.70 -8.40 -6.46
CA ASN A 47 -3.92 -8.21 -7.89
C ASN A 47 -4.80 -7.01 -8.25
N SER A 48 -4.75 -5.97 -7.50
CA SER A 48 -5.48 -4.75 -7.81
C SER A 48 -4.64 -3.76 -8.57
#